data_30705e00a23d05eac46897e4f61d9d4c
#
_entry.id   30705e00a23d05eac46897e4f61d9d4c
#
_cell.length_a   1.000
_cell.length_b   1.000
_cell.length_c   1.000
_cell.angle_alpha   90.00
_cell.angle_beta   90.00
_cell.angle_gamma   90.00
#
_symmetry.space_group_name_H-M   'P 1'
#
loop_
_entity.id
_entity.type
_entity.pdbx_description
1 polymer ?
#
loop_
_entity_poly.entity_id
_entity_poly.type
_entity_poly.pdbx_seq_one_letter_code
_entity_poly.pdbx_strand_id
1 'polypeptide(L)'
;MIRQLLICAALVFNISLYAQVAEHKPAQYNVNGTLWQQQSGEYKALCYQAFNLARLRLQEILMTNKDSIPLAVITDVDETVLDNSPSAARDILNGKTFNPADWKVWVDMAKANAMPGAVEFFNYAAQHGVQCFYITNRKEDEKTATMQNLQQQGFPQVDAMHVMTKQGSVSDKEPRRQEVAKKYNVVLLVGDNLNDFDDLFFEKPTAERNANVDKSQAFFGSKYIVLPNATYGDWENALWQGQKLSGEEKDKVKWASLIGY
;
A
#
# COMPACT_ATOMS: atom_id res chain seq x y z
N MET A 1 -9.62 87.22 -8.99
CA MET A 1 -10.38 86.13 -8.35
C MET A 1 -10.21 84.92 -9.26
N ILE A 2 -9.23 84.02 -8.93
CA ILE A 2 -8.86 82.83 -9.71
C ILE A 2 -9.44 81.63 -8.98
N ARG A 3 -10.41 80.96 -9.60
CA ARG A 3 -10.96 79.73 -9.12
C ARG A 3 -10.00 78.59 -9.53
N GLN A 4 -9.32 77.99 -8.57
CA GLN A 4 -8.57 76.77 -8.77
C GLN A 4 -9.54 75.57 -8.82
N LEU A 5 -9.58 74.86 -9.97
CA LEU A 5 -10.20 73.57 -10.10
C LEU A 5 -9.21 72.52 -9.59
N LEU A 6 -9.56 71.91 -8.48
CA LEU A 6 -8.90 70.65 -8.02
C LEU A 6 -9.49 69.51 -8.79
N ILE A 7 -8.68 68.90 -9.69
CA ILE A 7 -8.99 67.60 -10.33
C ILE A 7 -8.46 66.52 -9.40
N CYS A 8 -9.38 65.90 -8.67
CA CYS A 8 -9.07 64.65 -7.96
C CYS A 8 -8.99 63.50 -8.98
N ALA A 9 -7.79 63.12 -9.35
CA ALA A 9 -7.57 61.87 -10.08
C ALA A 9 -7.74 60.68 -9.11
N ALA A 10 -8.90 60.04 -9.16
CA ALA A 10 -9.12 58.78 -8.48
C ALA A 10 -8.34 57.67 -9.23
N LEU A 11 -7.17 57.30 -8.71
CA LEU A 11 -6.46 56.10 -9.11
C LEU A 11 -7.27 54.90 -8.62
N VAL A 12 -8.06 54.30 -9.52
CA VAL A 12 -8.68 53.03 -9.29
C VAL A 12 -7.58 51.98 -9.37
N PHE A 13 -7.05 51.58 -8.22
CA PHE A 13 -6.24 50.37 -8.11
C PHE A 13 -7.17 49.17 -8.36
N ASN A 14 -7.18 48.67 -9.58
CA ASN A 14 -7.69 47.35 -9.87
C ASN A 14 -6.72 46.35 -9.24
N ILE A 15 -6.96 46.01 -7.97
CA ILE A 15 -6.38 44.81 -7.36
C ILE A 15 -7.14 43.64 -7.99
N SER A 16 -6.62 43.15 -9.12
CA SER A 16 -6.98 41.83 -9.58
C SER A 16 -6.53 40.86 -8.49
N LEU A 17 -7.47 40.47 -7.62
CA LEU A 17 -7.31 39.28 -6.79
C LEU A 17 -7.24 38.09 -7.79
N TYR A 18 -6.06 37.82 -8.31
CA TYR A 18 -5.75 36.50 -8.77
C TYR A 18 -5.85 35.67 -7.50
N ALA A 19 -6.95 34.93 -7.33
CA ALA A 19 -6.94 33.76 -6.47
C ALA A 19 -5.75 32.95 -6.97
N GLN A 20 -4.64 32.98 -6.24
CA GLN A 20 -3.58 32.01 -6.43
C GLN A 20 -4.28 30.67 -6.17
N VAL A 21 -4.69 30.02 -7.24
CA VAL A 21 -4.91 28.58 -7.19
C VAL A 21 -3.58 28.05 -6.69
N ALA A 22 -3.54 27.69 -5.43
CA ALA A 22 -2.34 27.14 -4.82
C ALA A 22 -1.88 26.03 -5.76
N GLU A 23 -0.68 26.23 -6.32
CA GLU A 23 -0.08 25.25 -7.22
C GLU A 23 0.09 23.98 -6.39
N HIS A 24 -0.88 23.06 -6.51
CA HIS A 24 -0.88 21.82 -5.76
C HIS A 24 0.30 20.98 -6.24
N LYS A 25 1.35 20.95 -5.44
CA LYS A 25 2.50 20.09 -5.72
C LYS A 25 2.05 18.63 -5.57
N PRO A 26 2.37 17.74 -6.51
CA PRO A 26 1.96 16.33 -6.49
C PRO A 26 2.22 15.62 -5.16
N ALA A 27 3.32 15.94 -4.49
CA ALA A 27 3.64 15.42 -3.15
C ALA A 27 2.57 15.73 -2.09
N GLN A 28 1.79 16.81 -2.24
CA GLN A 28 0.78 17.21 -1.25
C GLN A 28 -0.48 16.33 -1.28
N TYR A 29 -0.74 15.60 -2.35
CA TYR A 29 -1.93 14.74 -2.44
C TYR A 29 -1.92 13.59 -1.44
N ASN A 30 -0.75 13.12 -1.02
CA ASN A 30 -0.62 12.02 -0.06
C ASN A 30 -0.52 12.48 1.41
N VAL A 31 -0.59 13.77 1.69
CA VAL A 31 -0.46 14.28 3.08
C VAL A 31 -1.51 13.65 3.99
N ASN A 32 -2.79 13.71 3.61
CA ASN A 32 -3.87 13.16 4.45
C ASN A 32 -3.78 11.65 4.61
N GLY A 33 -3.45 10.92 3.54
CA GLY A 33 -3.25 9.45 3.60
C GLY A 33 -2.10 9.07 4.53
N THR A 34 -0.96 9.75 4.39
CA THR A 34 0.22 9.51 5.23
C THR A 34 -0.03 9.89 6.70
N LEU A 35 -0.68 11.04 6.95
CA LEU A 35 -1.06 11.44 8.32
C LEU A 35 -2.03 10.45 8.95
N TRP A 36 -3.02 9.98 8.19
CA TRP A 36 -3.97 8.98 8.67
C TRP A 36 -3.28 7.68 9.05
N GLN A 37 -2.34 7.22 8.24
CA GLN A 37 -1.52 6.03 8.54
C GLN A 37 -0.68 6.23 9.82
N GLN A 38 -0.04 7.40 9.99
CA GLN A 38 0.90 7.64 11.07
C GLN A 38 0.23 8.06 12.40
N GLN A 39 -0.91 8.75 12.35
CA GLN A 39 -1.44 9.46 13.49
C GLN A 39 -2.84 9.02 13.92
N SER A 40 -3.59 8.28 13.05
CA SER A 40 -4.95 7.94 13.42
C SER A 40 -5.05 6.63 14.21
N GLY A 41 -5.87 6.66 15.26
CA GLY A 41 -6.26 5.46 15.99
C GLY A 41 -7.08 4.50 15.15
N GLU A 42 -7.85 5.02 14.19
CA GLU A 42 -8.69 4.28 13.27
C GLU A 42 -7.85 3.39 12.34
N TYR A 43 -6.75 3.89 11.79
CA TYR A 43 -5.82 3.09 10.99
C TYR A 43 -5.26 1.93 11.82
N LYS A 44 -4.77 2.24 13.02
CA LYS A 44 -4.24 1.22 13.93
C LYS A 44 -5.30 0.18 14.31
N ALA A 45 -6.54 0.60 14.55
CA ALA A 45 -7.65 -0.29 14.86
C ALA A 45 -8.00 -1.21 13.68
N LEU A 46 -7.98 -0.70 12.44
CA LEU A 46 -8.20 -1.50 11.23
C LEU A 46 -7.10 -2.55 11.04
N CYS A 47 -5.83 -2.21 11.29
CA CYS A 47 -4.73 -3.19 11.26
C CYS A 47 -4.94 -4.31 12.29
N TYR A 48 -5.25 -3.98 13.54
CA TYR A 48 -5.57 -4.98 14.55
C TYR A 48 -6.78 -5.83 14.17
N GLN A 49 -7.85 -5.21 13.61
CA GLN A 49 -9.03 -5.95 13.14
C GLN A 49 -8.66 -6.96 12.06
N ALA A 50 -7.83 -6.57 11.07
CA ALA A 50 -7.37 -7.45 10.02
C ALA A 50 -6.59 -8.66 10.58
N PHE A 51 -5.60 -8.44 11.44
CA PHE A 51 -4.81 -9.53 12.02
C PHE A 51 -5.58 -10.37 13.05
N ASN A 52 -6.50 -9.80 13.80
CA ASN A 52 -7.40 -10.55 14.67
C ASN A 52 -8.32 -11.47 13.85
N LEU A 53 -8.85 -10.98 12.73
CA LEU A 53 -9.65 -11.80 11.80
C LEU A 53 -8.80 -12.89 11.17
N ALA A 54 -7.58 -12.58 10.69
CA ALA A 54 -6.64 -13.58 10.20
C ALA A 54 -6.39 -14.69 11.22
N ARG A 55 -6.17 -14.32 12.48
CA ARG A 55 -5.96 -15.27 13.58
C ARG A 55 -7.20 -16.15 13.82
N LEU A 56 -8.39 -15.56 13.85
CA LEU A 56 -9.65 -16.29 14.02
C LEU A 56 -9.82 -17.33 12.89
N ARG A 57 -9.62 -16.91 11.64
CA ARG A 57 -9.72 -17.84 10.49
C ARG A 57 -8.67 -18.94 10.54
N LEU A 58 -7.43 -18.61 10.91
CA LEU A 58 -6.39 -19.62 11.05
C LEU A 58 -6.73 -20.63 12.16
N GLN A 59 -7.30 -20.19 13.29
CA GLN A 59 -7.76 -21.08 14.37
C GLN A 59 -8.85 -22.04 13.87
N GLU A 60 -9.86 -21.55 13.14
CA GLU A 60 -10.91 -22.39 12.54
C GLU A 60 -10.34 -23.44 11.59
N ILE A 61 -9.36 -23.03 10.74
CA ILE A 61 -8.68 -23.92 9.81
C ILE A 61 -7.89 -24.99 10.56
N LEU A 62 -7.10 -24.61 11.56
CA LEU A 62 -6.29 -25.55 12.35
C LEU A 62 -7.14 -26.60 13.09
N MET A 63 -8.35 -26.22 13.53
CA MET A 63 -9.27 -27.15 14.18
C MET A 63 -9.94 -28.14 13.21
N THR A 64 -10.11 -27.75 11.94
CA THR A 64 -10.87 -28.52 10.96
C THR A 64 -9.99 -29.20 9.89
N ASN A 65 -8.76 -28.76 9.73
CA ASN A 65 -7.84 -29.29 8.71
C ASN A 65 -7.48 -30.74 9.00
N LYS A 66 -7.71 -31.59 8.00
CA LYS A 66 -7.36 -33.02 8.02
C LYS A 66 -6.34 -33.40 6.95
N ASP A 67 -5.92 -32.40 6.15
CA ASP A 67 -4.97 -32.65 5.06
C ASP A 67 -3.56 -32.86 5.62
N SER A 68 -2.81 -33.73 4.95
CA SER A 68 -1.39 -33.97 5.25
C SER A 68 -0.47 -32.90 4.62
N ILE A 69 -1.01 -32.06 3.72
CA ILE A 69 -0.23 -30.99 3.07
C ILE A 69 0.01 -29.90 4.09
N PRO A 70 1.27 -29.48 4.31
CA PRO A 70 1.56 -28.41 5.26
C PRO A 70 0.84 -27.10 4.89
N LEU A 71 0.33 -26.39 5.90
CA LEU A 71 -0.37 -25.13 5.71
C LEU A 71 0.60 -23.98 5.50
N ALA A 72 0.19 -23.00 4.70
CA ALA A 72 0.92 -21.75 4.53
C ALA A 72 -0.01 -20.53 4.57
N VAL A 73 0.55 -19.42 5.07
CA VAL A 73 0.04 -18.08 4.90
C VAL A 73 1.02 -17.30 4.03
N ILE A 74 0.50 -16.60 3.04
CA ILE A 74 1.29 -15.68 2.21
C ILE A 74 0.91 -14.25 2.59
N THR A 75 1.91 -13.40 2.73
CA THR A 75 1.73 -11.97 2.98
C THR A 75 2.53 -11.12 2.02
N ASP A 76 2.02 -9.95 1.68
CA ASP A 76 2.85 -8.86 1.20
C ASP A 76 3.71 -8.29 2.34
N VAL A 77 4.60 -7.36 2.02
CA VAL A 77 5.53 -6.74 2.98
C VAL A 77 5.18 -5.28 3.22
N ASP A 78 5.12 -4.48 2.15
CA ASP A 78 5.01 -3.01 2.22
C ASP A 78 3.57 -2.60 2.53
N GLU A 79 3.35 -1.78 3.58
CA GLU A 79 2.02 -1.39 4.10
C GLU A 79 1.12 -2.57 4.53
N THR A 80 1.70 -3.76 4.57
CA THR A 80 1.04 -4.97 5.06
C THR A 80 1.65 -5.46 6.36
N VAL A 81 2.95 -5.74 6.40
CA VAL A 81 3.67 -6.14 7.63
C VAL A 81 4.70 -5.13 8.07
N LEU A 82 5.21 -4.28 7.17
CA LEU A 82 6.12 -3.17 7.45
C LEU A 82 5.51 -1.82 7.07
N ASP A 83 5.64 -0.84 7.94
CA ASP A 83 5.16 0.54 7.77
C ASP A 83 6.23 1.39 7.08
N ASN A 84 6.00 1.78 5.83
CA ASN A 84 6.88 2.67 5.07
C ASN A 84 6.40 4.13 5.04
N SER A 85 5.42 4.48 5.83
CA SER A 85 4.93 5.87 5.92
C SER A 85 6.04 6.90 6.24
N PRO A 86 7.14 6.56 6.96
CA PRO A 86 8.26 7.50 7.12
C PRO A 86 8.95 7.86 5.79
N SER A 87 9.02 6.94 4.83
CA SER A 87 9.53 7.24 3.48
C SER A 87 8.59 8.17 2.72
N ALA A 88 7.29 7.89 2.75
CA ALA A 88 6.28 8.74 2.15
C ALA A 88 6.29 10.16 2.75
N ALA A 89 6.36 10.26 4.08
CA ALA A 89 6.46 11.54 4.78
C ALA A 89 7.72 12.33 4.38
N ARG A 90 8.87 11.66 4.25
CA ARG A 90 10.11 12.31 3.78
C ARG A 90 9.94 12.89 2.38
N ASP A 91 9.33 12.15 1.47
CA ASP A 91 9.12 12.63 0.09
C ASP A 91 8.16 13.84 0.09
N ILE A 92 7.08 13.82 0.86
CA ILE A 92 6.14 14.94 1.03
C ILE A 92 6.85 16.17 1.58
N LEU A 93 7.63 16.03 2.67
CA LEU A 93 8.34 17.14 3.30
C LEU A 93 9.40 17.77 2.39
N ASN A 94 9.98 17.00 1.49
CA ASN A 94 10.93 17.46 0.49
C ASN A 94 10.26 17.93 -0.82
N GLY A 95 8.93 17.94 -0.92
CA GLY A 95 8.21 18.31 -2.12
C GLY A 95 8.45 17.37 -3.30
N LYS A 96 8.79 16.12 -3.02
CA LYS A 96 9.08 15.07 -4.01
C LYS A 96 7.94 14.07 -4.11
N THR A 97 7.89 13.38 -5.21
CA THR A 97 7.12 12.15 -5.40
C THR A 97 8.03 10.94 -5.26
N PHE A 98 7.48 9.74 -5.24
CA PHE A 98 8.24 8.49 -5.18
C PHE A 98 9.40 8.47 -6.19
N ASN A 99 10.59 8.11 -5.69
CA ASN A 99 11.79 7.91 -6.49
C ASN A 99 12.47 6.60 -6.09
N PRO A 100 12.80 5.69 -7.04
CA PRO A 100 13.41 4.41 -6.72
C PRO A 100 14.76 4.49 -5.98
N ALA A 101 15.56 5.52 -6.21
CA ALA A 101 16.85 5.68 -5.52
C ALA A 101 16.62 6.10 -4.06
N ASP A 102 15.70 7.04 -3.81
CA ASP A 102 15.32 7.46 -2.47
C ASP A 102 14.65 6.32 -1.69
N TRP A 103 13.83 5.51 -2.37
CA TRP A 103 13.24 4.29 -1.83
C TRP A 103 14.30 3.27 -1.40
N LYS A 104 15.30 3.02 -2.27
CA LYS A 104 16.38 2.08 -1.92
C LYS A 104 17.12 2.52 -0.67
N VAL A 105 17.41 3.82 -0.51
CA VAL A 105 18.03 4.35 0.71
C VAL A 105 17.19 4.02 1.95
N TRP A 106 15.85 4.15 1.88
CA TRP A 106 14.95 3.80 2.98
C TRP A 106 15.01 2.30 3.29
N VAL A 107 14.90 1.46 2.28
CA VAL A 107 14.93 -0.01 2.46
C VAL A 107 16.26 -0.45 3.08
N ASP A 108 17.39 0.09 2.59
CA ASP A 108 18.73 -0.23 3.08
C ASP A 108 18.94 0.16 4.57
N MET A 109 18.16 1.10 5.11
CA MET A 109 18.17 1.41 6.53
C MET A 109 17.63 0.28 7.40
N ALA A 110 16.77 -0.59 6.88
CA ALA A 110 16.09 -1.67 7.59
C ALA A 110 15.40 -1.18 8.88
N LYS A 111 14.66 -0.05 8.83
CA LYS A 111 14.09 0.65 10.01
C LYS A 111 12.57 0.77 9.99
N ALA A 112 11.89 0.15 9.00
CA ALA A 112 10.44 0.15 8.99
C ALA A 112 9.91 -0.59 10.23
N ASN A 113 8.96 0.02 10.92
CA ASN A 113 8.29 -0.63 12.05
C ASN A 113 7.33 -1.70 11.56
N ALA A 114 7.06 -2.68 12.40
CA ALA A 114 5.99 -3.64 12.10
C ALA A 114 4.61 -2.98 12.15
N MET A 115 3.74 -3.42 11.26
CA MET A 115 2.33 -3.05 11.28
C MET A 115 1.65 -3.58 12.55
N PRO A 116 0.70 -2.81 13.15
CA PRO A 116 0.02 -3.22 14.39
C PRO A 116 -0.66 -4.58 14.27
N GLY A 117 -0.28 -5.55 15.11
CA GLY A 117 -0.83 -6.91 15.16
C GLY A 117 -0.15 -7.91 14.23
N ALA A 118 0.72 -7.46 13.32
CA ALA A 118 1.37 -8.35 12.35
C ALA A 118 2.28 -9.37 13.01
N VAL A 119 3.21 -8.92 13.85
CA VAL A 119 4.22 -9.79 14.50
C VAL A 119 3.55 -10.88 15.31
N GLU A 120 2.53 -10.52 16.09
CA GLU A 120 1.77 -11.44 16.94
C GLU A 120 1.06 -12.52 16.11
N PHE A 121 0.44 -12.12 14.98
CA PHE A 121 -0.25 -13.06 14.09
C PHE A 121 0.72 -14.04 13.43
N PHE A 122 1.83 -13.56 12.85
CA PHE A 122 2.77 -14.44 12.16
C PHE A 122 3.51 -15.38 13.13
N ASN A 123 3.86 -14.91 14.33
CA ASN A 123 4.42 -15.78 15.35
C ASN A 123 3.39 -16.83 15.81
N TYR A 124 2.12 -16.47 15.96
CA TYR A 124 1.06 -17.44 16.23
C TYR A 124 0.99 -18.52 15.13
N ALA A 125 0.99 -18.12 13.85
CA ALA A 125 0.96 -19.04 12.73
C ALA A 125 2.17 -20.02 12.75
N ALA A 126 3.38 -19.49 12.90
CA ALA A 126 4.61 -20.28 12.95
C ALA A 126 4.64 -21.26 14.14
N GLN A 127 4.19 -20.84 15.34
CA GLN A 127 4.09 -21.69 16.53
C GLN A 127 3.13 -22.88 16.33
N HIS A 128 2.17 -22.77 15.39
CA HIS A 128 1.24 -23.84 15.05
C HIS A 128 1.66 -24.62 13.78
N GLY A 129 2.92 -24.50 13.36
CA GLY A 129 3.47 -25.26 12.23
C GLY A 129 3.08 -24.73 10.86
N VAL A 130 2.48 -23.54 10.78
CA VAL A 130 2.10 -22.90 9.51
C VAL A 130 3.29 -22.16 8.93
N GLN A 131 3.54 -22.34 7.63
CA GLN A 131 4.62 -21.66 6.93
C GLN A 131 4.21 -20.24 6.56
N CYS A 132 5.09 -19.25 6.79
CA CYS A 132 4.83 -17.83 6.56
C CYS A 132 5.70 -17.33 5.41
N PHE A 133 5.11 -17.02 4.27
CA PHE A 133 5.81 -16.52 3.10
C PHE A 133 5.58 -15.02 2.93
N TYR A 134 6.67 -14.30 2.69
CA TYR A 134 6.69 -12.84 2.49
C TYR A 134 6.95 -12.58 1.01
N ILE A 135 5.91 -12.30 0.22
CA ILE A 135 6.00 -12.08 -1.23
C ILE A 135 5.89 -10.58 -1.52
N THR A 136 7.00 -9.94 -1.84
CA THR A 136 7.08 -8.48 -2.02
C THR A 136 7.52 -8.09 -3.43
N ASN A 137 7.12 -6.91 -3.87
CA ASN A 137 7.62 -6.30 -5.10
C ASN A 137 8.90 -5.47 -4.90
N ARG A 138 9.52 -5.52 -3.73
CA ARG A 138 10.91 -5.08 -3.55
C ARG A 138 11.82 -5.88 -4.47
N LYS A 139 12.89 -5.24 -4.94
CA LYS A 139 13.84 -5.84 -5.88
C LYS A 139 14.74 -6.87 -5.19
N GLU A 140 15.42 -7.70 -5.99
CA GLU A 140 16.34 -8.71 -5.46
C GLU A 140 17.53 -8.08 -4.72
N ASP A 141 18.03 -6.93 -5.15
CA ASP A 141 19.09 -6.19 -4.46
C ASP A 141 18.65 -5.52 -3.15
N GLU A 142 17.34 -5.51 -2.86
CA GLU A 142 16.71 -5.05 -1.62
C GLU A 142 16.41 -6.21 -0.64
N LYS A 143 16.57 -7.47 -1.07
CA LYS A 143 16.18 -8.66 -0.30
C LYS A 143 16.88 -8.76 1.04
N THR A 144 18.19 -8.56 1.07
CA THR A 144 18.99 -8.67 2.31
C THR A 144 18.52 -7.66 3.36
N ALA A 145 18.33 -6.40 2.98
CA ALA A 145 17.84 -5.37 3.88
C ALA A 145 16.39 -5.62 4.33
N THR A 146 15.55 -6.15 3.44
CA THR A 146 14.17 -6.57 3.77
C THR A 146 14.16 -7.68 4.81
N MET A 147 14.97 -8.71 4.62
CA MET A 147 15.10 -9.81 5.59
C MET A 147 15.61 -9.30 6.93
N GLN A 148 16.64 -8.45 6.92
CA GLN A 148 17.16 -7.82 8.14
C GLN A 148 16.07 -7.05 8.89
N ASN A 149 15.25 -6.25 8.19
CA ASN A 149 14.18 -5.48 8.81
C ASN A 149 13.11 -6.39 9.42
N LEU A 150 12.65 -7.40 8.68
CA LEU A 150 11.67 -8.38 9.19
C LEU A 150 12.20 -9.11 10.44
N GLN A 151 13.48 -9.54 10.43
CA GLN A 151 14.11 -10.19 11.57
C GLN A 151 14.21 -9.25 12.79
N GLN A 152 14.60 -8.00 12.59
CA GLN A 152 14.67 -6.99 13.65
C GLN A 152 13.31 -6.71 14.29
N GLN A 153 12.22 -6.78 13.50
CA GLN A 153 10.86 -6.63 13.97
C GLN A 153 10.31 -7.91 14.66
N GLY A 154 11.03 -9.03 14.59
CA GLY A 154 10.64 -10.28 15.25
C GLY A 154 9.70 -11.16 14.43
N PHE A 155 9.65 -11.01 13.11
CA PHE A 155 8.90 -11.92 12.25
C PHE A 155 9.57 -13.29 12.17
N PRO A 156 8.76 -14.39 12.15
CA PRO A 156 9.28 -15.76 12.06
C PRO A 156 9.68 -16.13 10.63
N GLN A 157 10.47 -17.19 10.49
CA GLN A 157 10.78 -17.85 9.22
C GLN A 157 11.34 -16.90 8.14
N VAL A 158 12.14 -15.91 8.56
CA VAL A 158 12.74 -14.93 7.65
C VAL A 158 14.06 -15.49 7.11
N ASP A 159 13.97 -16.19 5.99
CA ASP A 159 15.10 -16.76 5.26
C ASP A 159 14.93 -16.64 3.74
N ALA A 160 15.90 -17.12 2.97
CA ALA A 160 15.92 -17.00 1.51
C ALA A 160 14.76 -17.72 0.79
N MET A 161 14.17 -18.74 1.43
CA MET A 161 13.05 -19.51 0.89
C MET A 161 11.73 -18.77 1.11
N HIS A 162 11.54 -18.21 2.30
CA HIS A 162 10.28 -17.60 2.69
C HIS A 162 10.14 -16.15 2.25
N VAL A 163 11.23 -15.42 2.00
CA VAL A 163 11.20 -14.05 1.49
C VAL A 163 11.42 -14.06 -0.02
N MET A 164 10.36 -13.78 -0.77
CA MET A 164 10.32 -13.84 -2.23
C MET A 164 10.17 -12.43 -2.81
N THR A 165 11.25 -11.89 -3.34
CA THR A 165 11.32 -10.58 -3.99
C THR A 165 10.86 -10.63 -5.44
N LYS A 166 10.63 -9.46 -6.04
CA LYS A 166 10.31 -9.34 -7.45
C LYS A 166 11.53 -9.70 -8.30
N GLN A 167 11.29 -10.55 -9.29
CA GLN A 167 12.31 -10.93 -10.26
C GLN A 167 12.13 -10.15 -11.57
N GLY A 168 13.17 -9.42 -11.98
CA GLY A 168 13.12 -8.59 -13.17
C GLY A 168 12.11 -7.43 -13.05
N SER A 169 11.37 -7.17 -14.13
CA SER A 169 10.40 -6.07 -14.22
C SER A 169 8.95 -6.47 -13.86
N VAL A 170 8.68 -7.77 -13.71
CA VAL A 170 7.32 -8.29 -13.52
C VAL A 170 6.88 -8.07 -12.08
N SER A 171 5.84 -7.26 -11.87
CA SER A 171 5.24 -6.99 -10.57
C SER A 171 4.13 -7.96 -10.17
N ASP A 172 3.65 -8.80 -11.10
CA ASP A 172 2.70 -9.85 -10.81
C ASP A 172 3.25 -10.81 -9.73
N LYS A 173 2.45 -11.04 -8.70
CA LYS A 173 2.79 -11.96 -7.60
C LYS A 173 2.29 -13.40 -7.83
N GLU A 174 1.40 -13.62 -8.82
CA GLU A 174 0.79 -14.93 -9.05
C GLU A 174 1.84 -16.05 -9.27
N PRO A 175 2.87 -15.88 -10.11
CA PRO A 175 3.87 -16.94 -10.27
C PRO A 175 4.53 -17.35 -8.95
N ARG A 176 4.80 -16.40 -8.06
CA ARG A 176 5.41 -16.67 -6.74
C ARG A 176 4.42 -17.32 -5.77
N ARG A 177 3.13 -16.92 -5.78
CA ARG A 177 2.07 -17.60 -5.03
C ARG A 177 1.91 -19.06 -5.50
N GLN A 178 1.95 -19.31 -6.79
CA GLN A 178 1.87 -20.64 -7.37
C GLN A 178 3.07 -21.53 -6.97
N GLU A 179 4.29 -20.98 -6.87
CA GLU A 179 5.44 -21.74 -6.38
C GLU A 179 5.22 -22.21 -4.93
N VAL A 180 4.63 -21.41 -4.08
CA VAL A 180 4.26 -21.80 -2.72
C VAL A 180 3.15 -22.86 -2.76
N ALA A 181 2.10 -22.64 -3.56
CA ALA A 181 0.93 -23.51 -3.65
C ALA A 181 1.26 -24.94 -4.18
N LYS A 182 2.38 -25.12 -4.91
CA LYS A 182 2.84 -26.44 -5.32
C LYS A 182 3.20 -27.35 -4.14
N LYS A 183 3.59 -26.78 -3.00
CA LYS A 183 4.14 -27.51 -1.85
C LYS A 183 3.29 -27.38 -0.59
N TYR A 184 2.49 -26.34 -0.50
CA TYR A 184 1.74 -25.97 0.69
C TYR A 184 0.28 -25.71 0.36
N ASN A 185 -0.60 -26.02 1.30
CA ASN A 185 -1.99 -25.56 1.23
C ASN A 185 -2.03 -24.10 1.73
N VAL A 186 -2.16 -23.16 0.79
CA VAL A 186 -2.22 -21.72 1.08
C VAL A 186 -3.61 -21.36 1.58
N VAL A 187 -3.73 -21.15 2.88
CA VAL A 187 -5.01 -20.95 3.56
C VAL A 187 -5.40 -19.51 3.76
N LEU A 188 -4.43 -18.60 3.89
CA LEU A 188 -4.67 -17.16 3.99
C LEU A 188 -3.70 -16.38 3.11
N LEU A 189 -4.21 -15.31 2.53
CA LEU A 189 -3.46 -14.28 1.82
C LEU A 189 -3.69 -12.95 2.54
N VAL A 190 -2.61 -12.23 2.86
CA VAL A 190 -2.64 -10.97 3.60
C VAL A 190 -1.96 -9.89 2.77
N GLY A 191 -2.62 -8.76 2.55
CA GLY A 191 -2.09 -7.69 1.71
C GLY A 191 -2.89 -6.40 1.81
N ASP A 192 -2.30 -5.30 1.36
CA ASP A 192 -2.96 -3.99 1.25
C ASP A 192 -3.47 -3.71 -0.17
N ASN A 193 -3.05 -4.54 -1.13
CA ASN A 193 -3.40 -4.42 -2.54
C ASN A 193 -4.11 -5.68 -3.05
N LEU A 194 -5.15 -5.51 -3.87
CA LEU A 194 -5.90 -6.64 -4.43
C LEU A 194 -5.03 -7.62 -5.22
N ASN A 195 -3.94 -7.15 -5.83
CA ASN A 195 -2.99 -7.99 -6.55
C ASN A 195 -2.19 -8.96 -5.63
N ASP A 196 -2.27 -8.77 -4.31
CA ASP A 196 -1.70 -9.69 -3.33
C ASP A 196 -2.50 -10.99 -3.23
N PHE A 197 -3.74 -10.95 -3.66
CA PHE A 197 -4.68 -12.07 -3.51
C PHE A 197 -4.84 -12.92 -4.77
N ASP A 198 -5.01 -12.27 -5.94
CA ASP A 198 -5.37 -12.99 -7.15
C ASP A 198 -4.96 -12.18 -8.41
N ASP A 199 -4.61 -12.87 -9.51
CA ASP A 199 -4.26 -12.26 -10.80
C ASP A 199 -5.46 -11.61 -11.49
N LEU A 200 -6.67 -12.00 -11.11
CA LEU A 200 -7.91 -11.39 -11.62
C LEU A 200 -8.01 -9.89 -11.33
N PHE A 201 -7.20 -9.38 -10.41
CA PHE A 201 -7.10 -7.94 -10.09
C PHE A 201 -5.91 -7.24 -10.77
N PHE A 202 -4.96 -8.02 -11.32
CA PHE A 202 -3.72 -7.49 -11.87
C PHE A 202 -3.96 -6.71 -13.17
N GLU A 203 -3.42 -5.50 -13.26
CA GLU A 203 -3.51 -4.59 -14.41
C GLU A 203 -4.93 -4.36 -14.97
N LYS A 204 -5.95 -4.45 -14.11
CA LYS A 204 -7.34 -4.20 -14.48
C LYS A 204 -7.74 -2.75 -14.25
N PRO A 205 -8.59 -2.16 -15.13
CA PRO A 205 -9.16 -0.84 -14.89
C PRO A 205 -10.09 -0.84 -13.67
N THR A 206 -10.31 0.33 -13.08
CA THR A 206 -11.08 0.50 -11.82
C THR A 206 -12.44 -0.22 -11.84
N ALA A 207 -13.21 -0.09 -12.92
CA ALA A 207 -14.54 -0.71 -13.00
C ALA A 207 -14.46 -2.25 -12.95
N GLU A 208 -13.46 -2.85 -13.64
CA GLU A 208 -13.27 -4.30 -13.64
C GLU A 208 -12.74 -4.79 -12.29
N ARG A 209 -11.80 -4.05 -11.65
CA ARG A 209 -11.34 -4.37 -10.29
C ARG A 209 -12.49 -4.40 -9.30
N ASN A 210 -13.35 -3.39 -9.31
CA ASN A 210 -14.52 -3.32 -8.43
C ASN A 210 -15.51 -4.46 -8.69
N ALA A 211 -15.83 -4.74 -9.96
CA ALA A 211 -16.69 -5.87 -10.30
C ALA A 211 -16.10 -7.23 -9.87
N ASN A 212 -14.78 -7.37 -9.90
CA ASN A 212 -14.10 -8.57 -9.43
C ASN A 212 -14.10 -8.66 -7.89
N VAL A 213 -14.04 -7.54 -7.17
CA VAL A 213 -14.25 -7.53 -5.71
C VAL A 213 -15.66 -8.06 -5.37
N ASP A 214 -16.70 -7.58 -6.06
CA ASP A 214 -18.08 -8.04 -5.84
C ASP A 214 -18.21 -9.56 -6.08
N LYS A 215 -17.62 -10.08 -7.15
CA LYS A 215 -17.62 -11.53 -7.44
C LYS A 215 -16.85 -12.35 -6.39
N SER A 216 -15.85 -11.76 -5.78
CA SER A 216 -14.95 -12.40 -4.81
C SER A 216 -15.36 -12.11 -3.36
N GLN A 217 -16.51 -11.50 -3.12
CA GLN A 217 -16.94 -11.01 -1.80
C GLN A 217 -16.79 -12.06 -0.69
N ALA A 218 -17.09 -13.33 -0.96
CA ALA A 218 -17.01 -14.42 0.01
C ALA A 218 -15.58 -14.72 0.50
N PHE A 219 -14.55 -14.31 -0.26
CA PHE A 219 -13.16 -14.54 0.11
C PHE A 219 -12.63 -13.46 1.07
N PHE A 220 -13.17 -12.24 1.01
CA PHE A 220 -12.73 -11.16 1.90
C PHE A 220 -13.16 -11.46 3.35
N GLY A 221 -12.16 -11.47 4.23
CA GLY A 221 -12.35 -11.87 5.62
C GLY A 221 -12.41 -13.38 5.87
N SER A 222 -12.33 -14.21 4.83
CA SER A 222 -12.22 -15.68 4.96
C SER A 222 -10.85 -16.19 4.53
N LYS A 223 -10.43 -15.90 3.31
CA LYS A 223 -9.13 -16.24 2.73
C LYS A 223 -8.27 -15.00 2.47
N TYR A 224 -8.88 -13.89 2.08
CA TYR A 224 -8.23 -12.62 1.77
C TYR A 224 -8.39 -11.66 2.95
N ILE A 225 -7.28 -11.27 3.53
CA ILE A 225 -7.22 -10.33 4.67
C ILE A 225 -6.61 -9.03 4.17
N VAL A 226 -7.43 -8.00 4.07
CA VAL A 226 -7.05 -6.70 3.51
C VAL A 226 -6.58 -5.76 4.61
N LEU A 227 -5.40 -5.16 4.44
CA LEU A 227 -4.91 -4.04 5.23
C LEU A 227 -5.28 -2.72 4.53
N PRO A 228 -5.54 -1.64 5.29
CA PRO A 228 -5.85 -0.35 4.69
C PRO A 228 -4.60 0.34 4.13
N ASN A 229 -4.64 0.80 2.88
CA ASN A 229 -3.64 1.69 2.29
C ASN A 229 -4.31 2.69 1.32
N ALA A 230 -4.28 3.97 1.68
CA ALA A 230 -4.79 5.07 0.88
C ALA A 230 -3.68 5.92 0.23
N THR A 231 -2.40 5.55 0.43
CA THR A 231 -1.27 6.37 -0.01
C THR A 231 -0.81 6.07 -1.43
N TYR A 232 -0.82 4.80 -1.81
CA TYR A 232 -0.48 4.33 -3.15
C TYR A 232 -1.02 2.90 -3.39
N GLY A 233 -0.96 2.43 -4.62
CA GLY A 233 -1.33 1.06 -4.97
C GLY A 233 -1.87 0.95 -6.37
N ASP A 234 -2.23 -0.28 -6.77
CA ASP A 234 -2.80 -0.50 -8.10
C ASP A 234 -4.23 0.06 -8.25
N TRP A 235 -4.89 0.40 -7.13
CA TRP A 235 -6.14 1.16 -7.17
C TRP A 235 -5.97 2.53 -7.84
N GLU A 236 -4.80 3.15 -7.64
CA GLU A 236 -4.43 4.42 -8.27
C GLU A 236 -4.03 4.18 -9.73
N ASN A 237 -3.18 3.18 -9.99
CA ASN A 237 -2.75 2.82 -11.34
C ASN A 237 -3.93 2.43 -12.26
N ALA A 238 -4.97 1.84 -11.70
CA ALA A 238 -6.20 1.46 -12.40
C ALA A 238 -6.94 2.68 -13.02
N LEU A 239 -6.77 3.88 -12.46
CA LEU A 239 -7.40 5.09 -12.97
C LEU A 239 -6.91 5.44 -14.39
N TRP A 240 -5.63 5.24 -14.70
CA TRP A 240 -5.07 5.50 -16.03
C TRP A 240 -4.87 4.25 -16.89
N GLN A 241 -5.44 3.11 -16.47
CA GLN A 241 -5.58 1.90 -17.27
C GLN A 241 -4.25 1.44 -17.92
N GLY A 242 -3.15 1.49 -17.17
CA GLY A 242 -1.82 1.07 -17.65
C GLY A 242 -1.13 2.04 -18.63
N GLN A 243 -1.73 3.21 -18.91
CA GLN A 243 -1.11 4.23 -19.75
C GLN A 243 0.13 4.81 -19.05
N LYS A 244 1.18 5.08 -19.82
CA LYS A 244 2.37 5.76 -19.32
C LYS A 244 2.14 7.26 -19.35
N LEU A 245 1.64 7.80 -18.24
CA LEU A 245 1.36 9.21 -18.07
C LEU A 245 2.48 9.91 -17.27
N SER A 246 2.73 11.17 -17.60
CA SER A 246 3.54 12.08 -16.78
C SER A 246 2.85 12.34 -15.42
N GLY A 247 3.59 12.91 -14.46
CA GLY A 247 3.01 13.28 -13.16
C GLY A 247 1.82 14.23 -13.29
N GLU A 248 1.93 15.25 -14.17
CA GLU A 248 0.86 16.22 -14.41
C GLU A 248 -0.39 15.58 -15.04
N GLU A 249 -0.19 14.65 -15.98
CA GLU A 249 -1.31 13.91 -16.60
C GLU A 249 -2.02 13.00 -15.58
N LYS A 250 -1.26 12.31 -14.71
CA LYS A 250 -1.83 11.52 -13.61
C LYS A 250 -2.67 12.38 -12.67
N ASP A 251 -2.19 13.57 -12.33
CA ASP A 251 -2.93 14.50 -11.48
C ASP A 251 -4.25 14.93 -12.14
N LYS A 252 -4.23 15.26 -13.44
CA LYS A 252 -5.47 15.57 -14.20
C LYS A 252 -6.46 14.42 -14.15
N VAL A 253 -5.99 13.16 -14.30
CA VAL A 253 -6.84 11.96 -14.21
C VAL A 253 -7.42 11.82 -12.80
N LYS A 254 -6.64 11.99 -11.74
CA LYS A 254 -7.12 11.94 -10.35
C LYS A 254 -8.27 12.93 -10.12
N TRP A 255 -8.07 14.19 -10.51
CA TRP A 255 -9.10 15.22 -10.37
C TRP A 255 -10.37 14.91 -11.18
N ALA A 256 -10.22 14.46 -12.42
CA ALA A 256 -11.34 14.10 -13.28
C ALA A 256 -12.09 12.84 -12.80
N SER A 257 -11.46 12.01 -11.97
CA SER A 257 -12.06 10.79 -11.43
C SER A 257 -12.90 11.03 -10.18
N LEU A 258 -12.86 12.22 -9.59
CA LEU A 258 -13.71 12.59 -8.47
C LEU A 258 -15.17 12.74 -8.94
N ILE A 259 -16.10 12.17 -8.16
CA ILE A 259 -17.54 12.23 -8.42
C ILE A 259 -18.15 13.28 -7.48
N GLY A 260 -18.53 14.42 -8.04
CA GLY A 260 -19.27 15.46 -7.34
C GLY A 260 -20.79 15.28 -7.49
N TYR A 261 -21.56 16.12 -6.77
CA TYR A 261 -23.02 16.23 -6.92
C TYR A 261 -23.38 17.53 -7.62
#